data_54a6ae9589b4520951d7616108d35df3
#
_entry.id   54a6ae9589b4520951d7616108d35df3
#
_cell.length_a   1.000
_cell.length_b   1.000
_cell.length_c   1.000
_cell.angle_alpha   90.00
_cell.angle_beta   90.00
_cell.angle_gamma   90.00
#
_symmetry.space_group_name_H-M   'P 1'
#
loop_
_entity.id
_entity.type
_entity.pdbx_description
1 polymer ?
#
loop_
_entity_poly.entity_id
_entity_poly.type
_entity_poly.pdbx_seq_one_letter_code
_entity_poly.pdbx_strand_id
1 'polypeptide(L)'
;MLEVLKPLASLWHIIAFACGFLFVFQSYLALFGQVRYDRRHNRIIRYADRHLWLSGFAIIAIGLLINGPETYLSNPKLWTKVTLITIWAISTETIRGYALPRLRLGQRLPMLVAGTVSLACWIYGAFLGVAHGLAYGKAPLWALMAGFPIVLLGLSILALKLKASLALSVDNP
;
A
#
# COMPACT_ATOMS: atom_id res chain seq x y z
N MET A 1 25.93 12.82 -12.52
CA MET A 1 25.24 13.33 -11.31
C MET A 1 23.83 12.75 -11.18
N LEU A 2 22.97 12.78 -12.18
CA LEU A 2 21.61 12.18 -12.13
C LEU A 2 21.61 10.67 -11.87
N GLU A 3 22.59 9.92 -12.38
CA GLU A 3 22.72 8.48 -12.16
C GLU A 3 22.96 8.11 -10.68
N VAL A 4 23.58 9.01 -9.90
CA VAL A 4 23.77 8.82 -8.45
C VAL A 4 22.51 9.22 -7.67
N LEU A 5 21.77 10.24 -8.14
CA LEU A 5 20.55 10.70 -7.48
C LEU A 5 19.41 9.65 -7.55
N LYS A 6 19.33 8.89 -8.63
CA LYS A 6 18.29 7.86 -8.81
C LYS A 6 18.33 6.76 -7.73
N PRO A 7 19.47 6.08 -7.46
CA PRO A 7 19.55 5.12 -6.37
C PRO A 7 19.32 5.72 -4.98
N LEU A 8 19.75 6.96 -4.74
CA LEU A 8 19.49 7.63 -3.47
C LEU A 8 18.00 7.92 -3.26
N ALA A 9 17.31 8.44 -4.26
CA ALA A 9 15.86 8.65 -4.21
C ALA A 9 15.10 7.31 -4.06
N SER A 10 15.58 6.25 -4.72
CA SER A 10 15.02 4.91 -4.59
C SER A 10 15.23 4.34 -3.19
N LEU A 11 16.40 4.50 -2.60
CA LEU A 11 16.69 4.07 -1.23
C LEU A 11 15.80 4.82 -0.22
N TRP A 12 15.68 6.14 -0.36
CA TRP A 12 14.78 6.94 0.46
C TRP A 12 13.34 6.44 0.36
N HIS A 13 12.86 6.16 -0.86
CA HIS A 13 11.51 5.62 -1.10
C HIS A 13 11.31 4.25 -0.44
N ILE A 14 12.28 3.34 -0.55
CA ILE A 14 12.22 2.01 0.06
C ILE A 14 12.19 2.10 1.58
N ILE A 15 12.98 2.97 2.21
CA ILE A 15 12.98 3.17 3.66
C ILE A 15 11.62 3.70 4.12
N ALA A 16 11.09 4.74 3.46
CA ALA A 16 9.78 5.29 3.77
C ALA A 16 8.66 4.24 3.60
N PHE A 17 8.76 3.44 2.53
CA PHE A 17 7.83 2.35 2.25
C PHE A 17 7.87 1.27 3.36
N ALA A 18 9.06 0.79 3.71
CA ALA A 18 9.23 -0.26 4.73
C ALA A 18 8.71 0.20 6.10
N CYS A 19 9.02 1.43 6.50
CA CYS A 19 8.48 2.02 7.73
C CYS A 19 6.95 2.12 7.68
N GLY A 20 6.37 2.67 6.61
CA GLY A 20 4.93 2.82 6.47
C GLY A 20 4.21 1.47 6.46
N PHE A 21 4.72 0.51 5.67
CA PHE A 21 4.16 -0.84 5.56
C PHE A 21 4.10 -1.56 6.90
N LEU A 22 5.19 -1.54 7.68
CA LEU A 22 5.25 -2.19 8.99
C LEU A 22 4.13 -1.69 9.91
N PHE A 23 3.93 -0.38 9.99
CA PHE A 23 2.93 0.20 10.88
C PHE A 23 1.50 0.06 10.36
N VAL A 24 1.29 0.08 9.03
CA VAL A 24 0.00 -0.25 8.41
C VAL A 24 -0.37 -1.71 8.70
N PHE A 25 0.57 -2.63 8.54
CA PHE A 25 0.37 -4.04 8.83
C PHE A 25 0.05 -4.29 10.32
N GLN A 26 0.80 -3.68 11.24
CA GLN A 26 0.52 -3.76 12.68
C GLN A 26 -0.87 -3.17 13.02
N SER A 27 -1.24 -2.05 12.39
CA SER A 27 -2.56 -1.44 12.58
C SER A 27 -3.68 -2.35 12.09
N TYR A 28 -3.44 -3.08 10.99
CA TYR A 28 -4.36 -4.06 10.47
C TYR A 28 -4.51 -5.27 11.42
N LEU A 29 -3.41 -5.81 11.95
CA LEU A 29 -3.44 -6.89 12.94
C LEU A 29 -4.14 -6.48 14.25
N ALA A 30 -4.06 -5.21 14.61
CA ALA A 30 -4.76 -4.68 15.79
C ALA A 30 -6.30 -4.76 15.67
N LEU A 31 -6.86 -4.78 14.46
CA LEU A 31 -8.30 -5.00 14.23
C LEU A 31 -8.76 -6.40 14.68
N PHE A 32 -7.84 -7.35 14.71
CA PHE A 32 -8.05 -8.72 15.15
C PHE A 32 -7.58 -8.99 16.58
N GLY A 33 -7.15 -7.93 17.31
CA GLY A 33 -6.65 -8.06 18.67
C GLY A 33 -5.27 -8.70 18.81
N GLN A 34 -4.57 -8.96 17.68
CA GLN A 34 -3.25 -9.59 17.68
C GLN A 34 -2.13 -8.65 18.15
N VAL A 35 -2.33 -7.35 18.03
CA VAL A 35 -1.38 -6.32 18.41
C VAL A 35 -2.11 -5.17 19.10
N ARG A 36 -1.46 -4.56 20.09
CA ARG A 36 -2.01 -3.39 20.77
C ARG A 36 -1.82 -2.14 19.90
N TYR A 37 -2.92 -1.44 19.59
CA TYR A 37 -2.86 -0.20 18.81
C TYR A 37 -2.40 0.96 19.70
N ASP A 38 -1.37 1.69 19.25
CA ASP A 38 -0.88 2.91 19.89
C ASP A 38 -1.07 4.12 18.95
N ARG A 39 -1.37 5.29 19.54
CA ARG A 39 -1.45 6.57 18.81
C ARG A 39 -0.15 6.94 18.09
N ARG A 40 1.00 6.41 18.53
CA ARG A 40 2.29 6.56 17.87
C ARG A 40 2.29 5.98 16.45
N HIS A 41 1.55 4.88 16.20
CA HIS A 41 1.41 4.28 14.88
C HIS A 41 0.92 5.29 13.85
N ASN A 42 -0.14 6.04 14.15
CA ASN A 42 -0.67 7.07 13.26
C ASN A 42 0.32 8.20 12.94
N ARG A 43 1.16 8.56 13.89
CA ARG A 43 2.18 9.59 13.66
C ARG A 43 3.23 9.08 12.69
N ILE A 44 3.72 7.87 12.89
CA ILE A 44 4.75 7.26 12.03
C ILE A 44 4.22 7.02 10.63
N ILE A 45 2.98 6.49 10.50
CA ILE A 45 2.33 6.32 9.19
C ILE A 45 2.26 7.66 8.44
N ARG A 46 1.84 8.75 9.10
CA ARG A 46 1.78 10.07 8.45
C ARG A 46 3.15 10.60 8.01
N TYR A 47 4.21 10.32 8.79
CA TYR A 47 5.57 10.66 8.36
C TYR A 47 5.99 9.83 7.16
N ALA A 48 5.80 8.51 7.22
CA ALA A 48 6.10 7.62 6.11
C ALA A 48 5.35 8.01 4.83
N ASP A 49 4.06 8.34 4.93
CA ASP A 49 3.24 8.82 3.82
C ASP A 49 3.85 10.06 3.14
N ARG A 50 4.24 11.08 3.93
CA ARG A 50 4.86 12.28 3.38
C ARG A 50 6.15 11.97 2.63
N HIS A 51 7.00 11.15 3.23
CA HIS A 51 8.27 10.74 2.61
C HIS A 51 8.06 9.87 1.38
N LEU A 52 7.03 9.03 1.35
CA LEU A 52 6.64 8.26 0.17
C LEU A 52 6.24 9.17 -1.00
N TRP A 53 5.39 10.17 -0.74
CA TRP A 53 5.01 11.14 -1.77
C TRP A 53 6.20 11.91 -2.29
N LEU A 54 7.02 12.49 -1.40
CA LEU A 54 8.18 13.29 -1.78
C LEU A 54 9.21 12.46 -2.57
N SER A 55 9.55 11.27 -2.09
CA SER A 55 10.49 10.38 -2.78
C SER A 55 9.91 9.82 -4.09
N GLY A 56 8.60 9.56 -4.13
CA GLY A 56 7.90 9.13 -5.34
C GLY A 56 7.96 10.20 -6.43
N PHE A 57 7.66 11.45 -6.11
CA PHE A 57 7.79 12.57 -7.05
C PHE A 57 9.26 12.77 -7.50
N ALA A 58 10.22 12.65 -6.58
CA ALA A 58 11.65 12.72 -6.93
C ALA A 58 12.04 11.63 -7.94
N ILE A 59 11.60 10.38 -7.73
CA ILE A 59 11.86 9.26 -8.65
C ILE A 59 11.24 9.51 -10.02
N ILE A 60 10.01 10.04 -10.07
CA ILE A 60 9.33 10.36 -11.32
C ILE A 60 10.10 11.46 -12.06
N ALA A 61 10.45 12.55 -11.38
CA ALA A 61 11.19 13.65 -11.98
C ALA A 61 12.56 13.21 -12.53
N ILE A 62 13.31 12.43 -11.74
CA ILE A 62 14.60 11.86 -12.18
C ILE A 62 14.40 10.90 -13.36
N GLY A 63 13.36 10.09 -13.31
CA GLY A 63 13.02 9.14 -14.38
C GLY A 63 12.71 9.83 -15.70
N LEU A 64 11.94 10.92 -15.67
CA LEU A 64 11.64 11.76 -16.83
C LEU A 64 12.90 12.42 -17.41
N LEU A 65 13.80 12.90 -16.56
CA LEU A 65 15.05 13.53 -17.00
C LEU A 65 16.04 12.56 -17.62
N ILE A 66 16.08 11.30 -17.13
CA ILE A 66 17.03 10.29 -17.64
C ILE A 66 16.52 9.61 -18.90
N ASN A 67 15.23 9.21 -18.94
CA ASN A 67 14.70 8.37 -20.02
C ASN A 67 13.94 9.18 -21.10
N GLY A 68 13.72 10.45 -20.86
CA GLY A 68 12.81 11.26 -21.66
C GLY A 68 11.32 10.99 -21.38
N PRO A 69 10.45 11.99 -21.59
CA PRO A 69 9.03 11.88 -21.24
C PRO A 69 8.31 10.78 -22.03
N GLU A 70 8.58 10.63 -23.33
CA GLU A 70 7.90 9.64 -24.17
C GLU A 70 8.16 8.21 -23.69
N THR A 71 9.42 7.84 -23.49
CA THR A 71 9.81 6.50 -23.02
C THR A 71 9.32 6.23 -21.60
N TYR A 72 9.37 7.24 -20.72
CA TYR A 72 8.97 7.07 -19.33
C TYR A 72 7.45 6.93 -19.19
N LEU A 73 6.68 7.76 -19.90
CA LEU A 73 5.21 7.77 -19.84
C LEU A 73 4.58 6.60 -20.61
N SER A 74 5.28 6.00 -21.58
CA SER A 74 4.81 4.78 -22.26
C SER A 74 4.95 3.50 -21.43
N ASN A 75 5.58 3.57 -20.24
CA ASN A 75 5.79 2.40 -19.39
C ASN A 75 4.51 1.94 -18.67
N PRO A 76 3.93 0.76 -18.98
CA PRO A 76 2.71 0.26 -18.37
C PRO A 76 2.82 0.13 -16.85
N LYS A 77 4.01 -0.23 -16.34
CA LYS A 77 4.27 -0.36 -14.91
C LYS A 77 4.12 0.96 -14.16
N LEU A 78 4.44 2.10 -14.79
CA LEU A 78 4.22 3.42 -14.22
C LEU A 78 2.72 3.65 -13.99
N TRP A 79 1.89 3.42 -15.00
CA TRP A 79 0.44 3.62 -14.91
C TRP A 79 -0.23 2.68 -13.92
N THR A 80 0.24 1.44 -13.82
CA THR A 80 -0.22 0.52 -12.77
C THR A 80 0.08 1.07 -11.37
N LYS A 81 1.28 1.63 -11.15
CA LYS A 81 1.62 2.28 -9.88
C LYS A 81 0.77 3.52 -9.61
N VAL A 82 0.54 4.37 -10.60
CA VAL A 82 -0.31 5.56 -10.47
C VAL A 82 -1.73 5.15 -10.06
N THR A 83 -2.31 4.16 -10.73
CA THR A 83 -3.64 3.63 -10.37
C THR A 83 -3.65 3.08 -8.94
N LEU A 84 -2.64 2.32 -8.56
CA LEU A 84 -2.52 1.75 -7.23
C LEU A 84 -2.43 2.83 -6.13
N ILE A 85 -1.64 3.88 -6.37
CA ILE A 85 -1.50 5.03 -5.46
C ILE A 85 -2.82 5.78 -5.35
N THR A 86 -3.59 5.91 -6.45
CA THR A 86 -4.92 6.53 -6.43
C THR A 86 -5.90 5.71 -5.57
N ILE A 87 -5.95 4.38 -5.75
CA ILE A 87 -6.77 3.48 -4.93
C ILE A 87 -6.36 3.59 -3.45
N TRP A 88 -5.06 3.59 -3.17
CA TRP A 88 -4.54 3.74 -1.82
C TRP A 88 -4.92 5.09 -1.18
N ALA A 89 -4.83 6.20 -1.92
CA ALA A 89 -5.22 7.52 -1.44
C ALA A 89 -6.72 7.57 -1.11
N ILE A 90 -7.58 7.07 -2.00
CA ILE A 90 -9.03 6.97 -1.76
C ILE A 90 -9.32 6.10 -0.52
N SER A 91 -8.65 4.94 -0.40
CA SER A 91 -8.78 4.05 0.76
C SER A 91 -8.36 4.75 2.05
N THR A 92 -7.28 5.53 2.04
CA THR A 92 -6.79 6.28 3.20
C THR A 92 -7.79 7.35 3.64
N GLU A 93 -8.37 8.10 2.72
CA GLU A 93 -9.41 9.08 3.04
C GLU A 93 -10.71 8.41 3.51
N THR A 94 -11.08 7.26 2.94
CA THR A 94 -12.20 6.45 3.41
C THR A 94 -11.96 5.95 4.84
N ILE A 95 -10.74 5.52 5.18
CA ILE A 95 -10.39 5.13 6.54
C ILE A 95 -10.56 6.31 7.49
N ARG A 96 -10.05 7.49 7.15
CA ARG A 96 -10.08 8.67 8.01
C ARG A 96 -11.49 9.24 8.19
N GLY A 97 -12.21 9.44 7.09
CA GLY A 97 -13.50 10.13 7.06
C GLY A 97 -14.71 9.26 7.39
N TYR A 98 -14.61 7.95 7.16
CA TYR A 98 -15.77 7.05 7.27
C TYR A 98 -15.53 5.85 8.19
N ALA A 99 -14.46 5.09 7.96
CA ALA A 99 -14.28 3.81 8.64
C ALA A 99 -13.85 3.97 10.10
N LEU A 100 -12.94 4.90 10.40
CA LEU A 100 -12.45 5.15 11.76
C LEU A 100 -13.52 5.72 12.70
N PRO A 101 -14.38 6.69 12.30
CA PRO A 101 -15.53 7.09 13.10
C PRO A 101 -16.48 5.94 13.43
N ARG A 102 -16.78 5.09 12.44
CA ARG A 102 -17.65 3.92 12.62
C ARG A 102 -17.06 2.84 13.51
N LEU A 103 -15.73 2.65 13.43
CA LEU A 103 -15.03 1.74 14.33
C LEU A 103 -15.20 2.18 15.80
N ARG A 104 -15.16 3.48 16.08
CA ARG A 104 -15.42 4.03 17.45
C ARG A 104 -16.84 3.76 17.94
N LEU A 105 -17.79 3.55 17.03
CA LEU A 105 -19.17 3.15 17.33
C LEU A 105 -19.35 1.63 17.37
N GLY A 106 -18.26 0.84 17.39
CA GLY A 106 -18.30 -0.61 17.40
C GLY A 106 -18.47 -1.28 16.03
N GLN A 107 -18.66 -0.51 14.96
CA GLN A 107 -18.85 -1.04 13.60
C GLN A 107 -17.50 -1.34 12.95
N ARG A 108 -17.04 -2.59 13.03
CA ARG A 108 -15.71 -3.01 12.54
C ARG A 108 -15.64 -3.22 11.02
N LEU A 109 -16.75 -3.54 10.35
CA LEU A 109 -16.76 -3.93 8.94
C LEU A 109 -16.19 -2.86 7.99
N PRO A 110 -16.57 -1.57 8.09
CA PRO A 110 -16.00 -0.55 7.21
C PRO A 110 -14.48 -0.43 7.33
N MET A 111 -13.95 -0.55 8.55
CA MET A 111 -12.50 -0.50 8.80
C MET A 111 -11.79 -1.75 8.27
N LEU A 112 -12.41 -2.92 8.39
CA LEU A 112 -11.87 -4.16 7.85
C LEU A 112 -11.77 -4.08 6.32
N VAL A 113 -12.82 -3.64 5.63
CA VAL A 113 -12.83 -3.52 4.17
C VAL A 113 -11.79 -2.50 3.68
N ALA A 114 -11.85 -1.26 4.18
CA ALA A 114 -10.93 -0.21 3.76
C ALA A 114 -9.47 -0.54 4.15
N GLY A 115 -9.23 -1.15 5.30
CA GLY A 115 -7.92 -1.62 5.73
C GLY A 115 -7.37 -2.73 4.85
N THR A 116 -8.21 -3.67 4.40
CA THR A 116 -7.81 -4.74 3.48
C THR A 116 -7.41 -4.17 2.11
N VAL A 117 -8.19 -3.22 1.58
CA VAL A 117 -7.84 -2.52 0.32
C VAL A 117 -6.50 -1.76 0.48
N SER A 118 -6.33 -1.01 1.57
CA SER A 118 -5.09 -0.31 1.85
C SER A 118 -3.90 -1.27 1.92
N LEU A 119 -4.02 -2.37 2.67
CA LEU A 119 -2.97 -3.37 2.81
C LEU A 119 -2.64 -4.06 1.47
N ALA A 120 -3.66 -4.33 0.63
CA ALA A 120 -3.46 -4.85 -0.72
C ALA A 120 -2.63 -3.90 -1.58
N CYS A 121 -2.88 -2.58 -1.50
CA CYS A 121 -2.09 -1.57 -2.19
C CYS A 121 -0.62 -1.60 -1.74
N TRP A 122 -0.36 -1.74 -0.44
CA TRP A 122 1.00 -1.83 0.08
C TRP A 122 1.72 -3.09 -0.40
N ILE A 123 1.09 -4.27 -0.31
CA ILE A 123 1.70 -5.54 -0.74
C ILE A 123 1.95 -5.55 -2.24
N TYR A 124 0.94 -5.15 -3.03
CA TYR A 124 1.09 -5.13 -4.48
C TYR A 124 2.06 -4.05 -4.94
N GLY A 125 2.10 -2.90 -4.25
CA GLY A 125 3.07 -1.84 -4.47
C GLY A 125 4.51 -2.32 -4.23
N ALA A 126 4.75 -3.10 -3.17
CA ALA A 126 6.04 -3.74 -2.91
C ALA A 126 6.44 -4.68 -4.05
N PHE A 127 5.52 -5.56 -4.47
CA PHE A 127 5.76 -6.45 -5.61
C PHE A 127 6.16 -5.68 -6.87
N LEU A 128 5.38 -4.66 -7.25
CA LEU A 128 5.71 -3.81 -8.39
C LEU A 128 7.04 -3.05 -8.19
N GLY A 129 7.44 -2.78 -6.96
CA GLY A 129 8.73 -2.17 -6.63
C GLY A 129 9.89 -3.05 -7.07
N VAL A 130 9.88 -4.32 -6.69
CA VAL A 130 10.96 -5.29 -6.93
C VAL A 130 10.88 -5.98 -8.30
N ALA A 131 9.73 -6.01 -8.94
CA ALA A 131 9.51 -6.66 -10.23
C ALA A 131 10.10 -5.84 -11.41
N HIS A 132 11.42 -5.61 -11.41
CA HIS A 132 12.10 -4.81 -12.45
C HIS A 132 11.95 -5.42 -13.85
N GLY A 133 11.91 -6.76 -13.94
CA GLY A 133 11.73 -7.48 -15.19
C GLY A 133 10.40 -7.25 -15.92
N LEU A 134 9.41 -6.63 -15.26
CA LEU A 134 8.09 -6.34 -15.84
C LEU A 134 7.97 -4.90 -16.39
N ALA A 135 9.06 -4.12 -16.39
CA ALA A 135 9.07 -2.75 -16.89
C ALA A 135 9.21 -2.66 -18.42
N TYR A 136 8.93 -1.49 -18.97
CA TYR A 136 9.17 -1.13 -20.37
C TYR A 136 8.53 -2.10 -21.39
N GLY A 137 7.24 -2.42 -21.19
CA GLY A 137 6.46 -3.21 -22.15
C GLY A 137 6.68 -4.72 -22.09
N LYS A 138 7.52 -5.24 -21.18
CA LYS A 138 7.68 -6.69 -21.00
C LYS A 138 6.42 -7.37 -20.44
N ALA A 139 5.59 -6.63 -19.72
CA ALA A 139 4.27 -7.08 -19.33
C ALA A 139 3.22 -6.04 -19.78
N PRO A 140 2.09 -6.46 -20.36
CA PRO A 140 1.03 -5.57 -20.76
C PRO A 140 0.31 -4.97 -19.55
N LEU A 141 -0.27 -3.78 -19.70
CA LEU A 141 -0.95 -3.06 -18.63
C LEU A 141 -2.03 -3.91 -17.94
N TRP A 142 -2.85 -4.61 -18.71
CA TRP A 142 -3.93 -5.44 -18.17
C TRP A 142 -3.42 -6.56 -17.26
N ALA A 143 -2.29 -7.19 -17.59
CA ALA A 143 -1.70 -8.25 -16.76
C ALA A 143 -1.16 -7.68 -15.43
N LEU A 144 -0.52 -6.51 -15.49
CA LEU A 144 -0.08 -5.80 -14.29
C LEU A 144 -1.26 -5.33 -13.43
N MET A 145 -2.37 -4.90 -14.05
CA MET A 145 -3.57 -4.49 -13.31
C MET A 145 -4.29 -5.69 -12.68
N ALA A 146 -4.30 -6.86 -13.33
CA ALA A 146 -4.94 -8.08 -12.82
C ALA A 146 -4.29 -8.63 -11.53
N GLY A 147 -3.03 -8.33 -11.27
CA GLY A 147 -2.35 -8.76 -10.05
C GLY A 147 -2.94 -8.16 -8.78
N PHE A 148 -3.45 -6.93 -8.83
CA PHE A 148 -4.05 -6.28 -7.66
C PHE A 148 -5.33 -6.97 -7.14
N PRO A 149 -6.35 -7.29 -7.96
CA PRO A 149 -7.52 -8.06 -7.53
C PRO A 149 -7.16 -9.42 -6.93
N ILE A 150 -6.13 -10.10 -7.43
CA ILE A 150 -5.69 -11.38 -6.88
C ILE A 150 -5.17 -11.21 -5.46
N VAL A 151 -4.32 -10.22 -5.22
CA VAL A 151 -3.82 -9.91 -3.87
C VAL A 151 -4.96 -9.49 -2.95
N LEU A 152 -5.86 -8.64 -3.43
CA LEU A 152 -7.03 -8.18 -2.66
C LEU A 152 -7.95 -9.35 -2.26
N LEU A 153 -8.22 -10.28 -3.18
CA LEU A 153 -9.02 -11.48 -2.92
C LEU A 153 -8.34 -12.37 -1.87
N GLY A 154 -7.04 -12.64 -2.01
CA GLY A 154 -6.28 -13.43 -1.03
C GLY A 154 -6.31 -12.83 0.37
N LEU A 155 -6.12 -11.52 0.49
CA LEU A 155 -6.22 -10.82 1.77
C LEU A 155 -7.65 -10.81 2.34
N SER A 156 -8.67 -10.70 1.50
CA SER A 156 -10.07 -10.76 1.91
C SER A 156 -10.43 -12.13 2.50
N ILE A 157 -9.98 -13.20 1.85
CA ILE A 157 -10.15 -14.58 2.36
C ILE A 157 -9.43 -14.75 3.70
N LEU A 158 -8.19 -14.25 3.82
CA LEU A 158 -7.42 -14.31 5.06
C LEU A 158 -8.14 -13.55 6.19
N ALA A 159 -8.64 -12.34 5.91
CA ALA A 159 -9.38 -11.53 6.87
C ALA A 159 -10.64 -12.24 7.39
N LEU A 160 -11.38 -12.90 6.49
CA LEU A 160 -12.56 -13.68 6.87
C LEU A 160 -12.21 -14.87 7.75
N LYS A 161 -11.13 -15.61 7.43
CA LYS A 161 -10.63 -16.72 8.25
C LYS A 161 -10.20 -16.26 9.64
N LEU A 162 -9.44 -15.17 9.74
CA LEU A 162 -9.01 -14.60 11.02
C LEU A 162 -10.22 -14.18 11.87
N LYS A 163 -11.23 -13.54 11.26
CA LYS A 163 -12.47 -13.18 11.96
C LYS A 163 -13.22 -14.41 12.48
N ALA A 164 -13.32 -15.48 11.70
CA ALA A 164 -13.99 -16.71 12.10
C ALA A 164 -13.25 -17.42 13.26
N SER A 165 -11.92 -17.47 13.19
CA SER A 165 -11.09 -18.07 14.24
C SER A 165 -11.23 -17.35 15.59
N LEU A 166 -11.35 -16.01 15.57
CA LEU A 166 -11.57 -15.23 16.78
C LEU A 166 -12.97 -15.44 17.39
N ALA A 167 -14.00 -15.64 16.57
CA ALA A 167 -15.34 -15.97 17.06
C ALA A 167 -15.34 -17.32 17.81
N LEU A 168 -14.67 -18.33 17.23
CA LEU A 168 -14.58 -19.67 17.84
C LEU A 168 -13.76 -19.67 19.15
N SER A 169 -12.78 -18.78 19.31
CA SER A 169 -11.97 -18.71 20.54
C SER A 169 -12.67 -18.02 21.70
N VAL A 170 -13.75 -17.27 21.45
CA VAL A 170 -14.57 -16.62 22.48
C VAL A 170 -15.63 -17.59 23.02
N ASP A 171 -16.08 -18.55 22.20
CA ASP A 171 -17.12 -19.50 22.55
C ASP A 171 -16.57 -20.77 23.26
N ASN A 172 -15.24 -20.90 23.39
CA ASN A 172 -14.57 -22.02 24.06
C ASN A 172 -13.57 -21.50 25.10
N PRO A 173 -14.01 -21.10 26.34
CA PRO A 173 -13.14 -20.59 27.38
C PRO A 173 -12.21 -21.67 27.98
#